data_60458d2f37a5fde261bef9d124197fb4
#
_entry.id   60458d2f37a5fde261bef9d124197fb4
#
_cell.length_a   1.000
_cell.length_b   1.000
_cell.length_c   1.000
_cell.angle_alpha   90.00
_cell.angle_beta   90.00
_cell.angle_gamma   90.00
#
_symmetry.space_group_name_H-M   'P 1'
#
loop_
_entity.id
_entity.type
_entity.pdbx_description
1 polymer ?
#
loop_
_entity_poly.entity_id
_entity_poly.type
_entity_poly.pdbx_seq_one_letter_code
_entity_poly.pdbx_strand_id
1 'polypeptide(L)'
;QVTFAPRHHQLTNINTWTPDSQWLVFDVRPSGASFTGETIERVNVNSGTVETIYRATQGAHVGVVTVHPTQERYVFIHGPERPDAQWQYDFHHRRGVVAFQGAVENLDAMDITPPYTPGALRGGSHVHVYSPNGQFVSFTYNDHVLHERDPALDLRNVGVAAPYGPVTPQGQHPREYGGSHWCVLVSRTTPAPAPGSDEINRAYEEGWVGNHTLAFIGDTLAENGDKVPELFIVDLPQDEAGWKQPGGAPLAGTATTMPAPPAGVSQRRLTFTHHRRYPGLVNVPRHWVRANPQATAIAFLMRDDAGVVQLWLISPQGGEPRQLTHHASGIQSAFNWHPSGEWLGFALEDRIACCHAGTGDITFLTDTHAHAPSADAIVFSPDGKQIAWMEEVDGYRQLWVTQTGR
;
A
#
# COMPACT_ATOMS: atom_id res chain seq x y z
N GLN A 1 -20.61 3.25 15.41
CA GLN A 1 -19.36 2.82 16.05
C GLN A 1 -19.42 1.32 16.32
N VAL A 2 -18.30 0.60 16.04
CA VAL A 2 -18.23 -0.88 16.23
C VAL A 2 -17.12 -1.31 17.17
N THR A 3 -16.22 -0.41 17.61
CA THR A 3 -15.22 -0.64 18.67
C THR A 3 -15.35 0.41 19.77
N PHE A 4 -15.10 0.01 21.05
CA PHE A 4 -15.33 0.86 22.22
C PHE A 4 -14.24 0.74 23.29
N ALA A 5 -13.25 -0.15 23.10
CA ALA A 5 -12.17 -0.33 24.07
C ALA A 5 -11.27 0.93 24.13
N PRO A 6 -10.74 1.32 25.32
CA PRO A 6 -9.87 2.49 25.47
C PRO A 6 -8.46 2.21 24.94
N ARG A 7 -8.35 1.94 23.65
CA ARG A 7 -7.15 1.68 22.89
C ARG A 7 -7.38 2.03 21.43
N HIS A 8 -6.30 2.16 20.68
CA HIS A 8 -6.38 2.46 19.26
C HIS A 8 -6.77 1.22 18.43
N HIS A 9 -7.52 1.48 17.35
CA HIS A 9 -7.91 0.51 16.34
C HIS A 9 -7.55 1.12 14.98
N GLN A 10 -6.49 0.61 14.34
CA GLN A 10 -5.94 1.18 13.11
C GLN A 10 -6.32 0.31 11.91
N LEU A 11 -7.11 0.85 11.00
CA LEU A 11 -7.35 0.24 9.68
C LEU A 11 -6.18 0.52 8.74
N THR A 12 -5.87 -0.44 7.89
CA THR A 12 -5.10 -0.21 6.68
C THR A 12 -5.99 0.44 5.61
N ASN A 13 -5.39 1.10 4.65
CA ASN A 13 -6.11 1.92 3.64
C ASN A 13 -6.92 1.11 2.62
N ILE A 14 -6.83 -0.22 2.61
CA ILE A 14 -7.53 -1.15 1.70
C ILE A 14 -7.58 -2.56 2.27
N ASN A 15 -8.51 -3.38 1.78
CA ASN A 15 -8.62 -4.82 2.07
C ASN A 15 -8.63 -5.14 3.57
N THR A 16 -9.43 -4.39 4.34
CA THR A 16 -9.57 -4.57 5.79
C THR A 16 -10.83 -5.33 6.18
N TRP A 17 -11.65 -5.72 5.23
CA TRP A 17 -12.81 -6.56 5.45
C TRP A 17 -12.52 -8.02 5.13
N THR A 18 -13.13 -8.93 5.89
CA THR A 18 -13.17 -10.35 5.50
C THR A 18 -14.06 -10.54 4.26
N PRO A 19 -13.81 -11.60 3.45
CA PRO A 19 -14.57 -11.83 2.21
C PRO A 19 -16.07 -11.93 2.37
N ASP A 20 -16.55 -12.36 3.54
CA ASP A 20 -17.97 -12.45 3.91
C ASP A 20 -18.61 -11.12 4.34
N SER A 21 -17.83 -10.03 4.36
CA SER A 21 -18.25 -8.70 4.80
C SER A 21 -18.73 -8.62 6.26
N GLN A 22 -18.35 -9.60 7.12
CA GLN A 22 -18.79 -9.65 8.52
C GLN A 22 -17.79 -9.05 9.50
N TRP A 23 -16.51 -9.02 9.15
CA TRP A 23 -15.45 -8.60 10.07
C TRP A 23 -14.58 -7.52 9.47
N LEU A 24 -14.18 -6.54 10.29
CA LEU A 24 -13.10 -5.60 10.02
C LEU A 24 -11.83 -6.07 10.73
N VAL A 25 -10.72 -6.08 10.00
CA VAL A 25 -9.40 -6.44 10.51
C VAL A 25 -8.59 -5.17 10.76
N PHE A 26 -7.93 -5.11 11.90
CA PHE A 26 -7.20 -3.92 12.35
C PHE A 26 -5.97 -4.31 13.19
N ASP A 27 -5.09 -3.34 13.41
CA ASP A 27 -4.02 -3.41 14.40
C ASP A 27 -4.19 -2.33 15.47
N VAL A 28 -3.37 -2.40 16.53
CA VAL A 28 -3.54 -1.54 17.71
C VAL A 28 -2.52 -0.40 17.80
N ARG A 29 -1.90 -0.01 16.68
CA ARG A 29 -0.96 1.11 16.65
C ARG A 29 -1.64 2.44 16.98
N PRO A 30 -0.98 3.34 17.73
CA PRO A 30 -1.56 4.64 18.08
C PRO A 30 -1.66 5.60 16.88
N SER A 31 -0.90 5.39 15.80
CA SER A 31 -0.97 6.17 14.57
C SER A 31 -0.45 5.39 13.37
N GLY A 32 -0.72 5.87 12.17
CA GLY A 32 -0.14 5.31 10.94
C GLY A 32 1.39 5.39 10.90
N ALA A 33 1.99 6.34 11.62
CA ALA A 33 3.43 6.57 11.67
C ALA A 33 4.16 5.76 12.76
N SER A 34 3.45 5.32 13.81
CA SER A 34 4.05 4.52 14.89
C SER A 34 3.98 3.02 14.58
N PHE A 35 4.90 2.25 15.12
CA PHE A 35 4.90 0.80 14.94
C PHE A 35 5.21 0.10 16.29
N THR A 36 4.24 0.15 17.19
CA THR A 36 4.33 -0.36 18.57
C THR A 36 3.23 -1.36 18.90
N GLY A 37 2.39 -1.74 17.92
CA GLY A 37 1.32 -2.70 18.10
C GLY A 37 1.86 -4.12 18.26
N GLU A 38 1.22 -4.92 19.13
CA GLU A 38 1.60 -6.32 19.37
C GLU A 38 0.57 -7.31 18.86
N THR A 39 -0.61 -6.85 18.42
CA THR A 39 -1.68 -7.73 17.95
C THR A 39 -2.25 -7.30 16.61
N ILE A 40 -2.65 -8.31 15.84
CA ILE A 40 -3.58 -8.21 14.74
C ILE A 40 -4.92 -8.75 15.23
N GLU A 41 -5.97 -7.98 15.04
CA GLU A 41 -7.30 -8.29 15.58
C GLU A 41 -8.37 -8.09 14.52
N ARG A 42 -9.58 -8.60 14.81
CA ARG A 42 -10.77 -8.33 14.00
C ARG A 42 -11.97 -8.05 14.89
N VAL A 43 -12.90 -7.25 14.41
CA VAL A 43 -14.20 -6.99 15.05
C VAL A 43 -15.32 -7.40 14.12
N ASN A 44 -16.29 -8.14 14.66
CA ASN A 44 -17.54 -8.43 13.95
C ASN A 44 -18.41 -7.17 13.95
N VAL A 45 -18.77 -6.68 12.77
CA VAL A 45 -19.48 -5.39 12.62
C VAL A 45 -20.92 -5.39 13.12
N ASN A 46 -21.51 -6.58 13.26
CA ASN A 46 -22.90 -6.73 13.74
C ASN A 46 -22.97 -6.93 15.24
N SER A 47 -22.07 -7.74 15.83
CA SER A 47 -22.08 -8.07 17.25
C SER A 47 -21.13 -7.23 18.11
N GLY A 48 -20.14 -6.57 17.50
CA GLY A 48 -19.05 -5.88 18.20
C GLY A 48 -18.04 -6.84 18.88
N THR A 49 -18.14 -8.15 18.63
CA THR A 49 -17.19 -9.13 19.15
C THR A 49 -15.80 -8.91 18.56
N VAL A 50 -14.78 -8.83 19.42
CA VAL A 50 -13.38 -8.67 19.00
C VAL A 50 -12.63 -9.98 19.22
N GLU A 51 -11.83 -10.38 18.22
CA GLU A 51 -10.99 -11.57 18.23
C GLU A 51 -9.55 -11.24 17.86
N THR A 52 -8.59 -11.88 18.54
CA THR A 52 -7.17 -11.78 18.17
C THR A 52 -6.84 -12.83 17.12
N ILE A 53 -6.35 -12.36 15.95
CA ILE A 53 -5.86 -13.20 14.85
C ILE A 53 -4.40 -13.64 15.12
N TYR A 54 -3.57 -12.68 15.54
CA TYR A 54 -2.15 -12.90 15.80
C TYR A 54 -1.66 -12.05 16.96
N ARG A 55 -0.73 -12.59 17.74
CA ARG A 55 -0.01 -11.87 18.79
C ARG A 55 1.48 -12.03 18.57
N ALA A 56 2.19 -10.94 18.43
CA ALA A 56 3.65 -10.90 18.36
C ALA A 56 4.26 -11.33 19.70
N THR A 57 5.42 -11.92 19.62
CA THR A 57 6.19 -12.39 20.77
C THR A 57 7.64 -11.88 20.69
N GLN A 58 8.42 -12.11 21.72
CA GLN A 58 9.86 -11.82 21.75
C GLN A 58 10.22 -10.35 21.44
N GLY A 59 9.35 -9.40 21.83
CA GLY A 59 9.57 -7.97 21.63
C GLY A 59 9.33 -7.47 20.19
N ALA A 60 8.78 -8.31 19.32
CA ALA A 60 8.40 -7.87 17.99
C ALA A 60 7.11 -7.05 18.02
N HIS A 61 6.96 -6.16 17.03
CA HIS A 61 5.75 -5.39 16.78
C HIS A 61 5.14 -5.77 15.44
N VAL A 62 3.82 -5.64 15.33
CA VAL A 62 3.04 -5.98 14.11
C VAL A 62 2.02 -4.91 13.77
N GLY A 63 1.64 -4.84 12.50
CA GLY A 63 0.61 -3.90 12.05
C GLY A 63 0.44 -3.86 10.53
N VAL A 64 -0.40 -2.95 10.05
CA VAL A 64 -0.69 -2.76 8.62
C VAL A 64 -1.23 -4.05 7.98
N VAL A 65 -2.27 -4.60 8.59
CA VAL A 65 -2.88 -5.85 8.12
C VAL A 65 -3.81 -5.62 6.94
N THR A 66 -3.77 -6.52 5.95
CA THR A 66 -4.74 -6.64 4.87
C THR A 66 -5.23 -8.08 4.73
N VAL A 67 -6.39 -8.25 4.11
CA VAL A 67 -7.08 -9.53 3.96
C VAL A 67 -7.01 -9.99 2.50
N HIS A 68 -6.85 -11.28 2.29
CA HIS A 68 -6.97 -11.91 0.97
C HIS A 68 -8.40 -11.76 0.41
N PRO A 69 -8.59 -11.51 -0.90
CA PRO A 69 -9.89 -11.16 -1.45
C PRO A 69 -10.97 -12.24 -1.33
N THR A 70 -10.61 -13.51 -1.20
CA THR A 70 -11.56 -14.64 -1.17
C THR A 70 -11.35 -15.63 -0.03
N GLN A 71 -10.39 -15.41 0.85
CA GLN A 71 -10.05 -16.31 1.96
C GLN A 71 -9.84 -15.51 3.25
N GLU A 72 -10.08 -16.10 4.39
CA GLU A 72 -9.66 -15.57 5.69
C GLU A 72 -8.15 -15.79 5.89
N ARG A 73 -7.36 -15.20 5.00
CA ARG A 73 -5.90 -15.18 5.03
C ARG A 73 -5.47 -13.72 5.18
N TYR A 74 -4.58 -13.48 6.10
CA TYR A 74 -4.15 -12.14 6.50
C TYR A 74 -2.68 -11.96 6.20
N VAL A 75 -2.30 -10.81 5.65
CA VAL A 75 -0.89 -10.43 5.50
C VAL A 75 -0.65 -9.12 6.25
N PHE A 76 0.46 -9.04 6.99
CA PHE A 76 0.78 -7.88 7.81
C PHE A 76 2.29 -7.70 7.94
N ILE A 77 2.70 -6.52 8.36
CA ILE A 77 4.09 -6.23 8.70
C ILE A 77 4.43 -6.86 10.05
N HIS A 78 5.58 -7.51 10.11
CA HIS A 78 6.19 -8.02 11.33
C HIS A 78 7.58 -7.41 11.51
N GLY A 79 7.83 -6.79 12.65
CA GLY A 79 9.14 -6.33 13.05
C GLY A 79 10.05 -7.47 13.51
N PRO A 80 11.33 -7.19 13.77
CA PRO A 80 12.27 -8.21 14.22
C PRO A 80 11.91 -8.72 15.62
N GLU A 81 12.04 -10.04 15.82
CA GLU A 81 12.06 -10.64 17.15
C GLU A 81 13.42 -10.39 17.83
N ARG A 82 13.40 -10.32 19.15
CA ARG A 82 14.59 -10.04 19.96
C ARG A 82 15.39 -8.86 19.41
N PRO A 83 14.73 -7.67 19.29
CA PRO A 83 15.43 -6.49 18.81
C PRO A 83 16.59 -6.16 19.74
N ASP A 84 17.72 -5.71 19.16
CA ASP A 84 18.91 -5.26 19.88
C ASP A 84 19.35 -3.89 19.33
N ALA A 85 20.44 -3.35 19.83
CA ALA A 85 20.92 -2.02 19.47
C ALA A 85 21.27 -1.86 17.98
N GLN A 86 21.64 -2.96 17.30
CA GLN A 86 22.01 -3.00 15.89
C GLN A 86 20.85 -3.40 14.98
N TRP A 87 19.81 -4.04 15.53
CA TRP A 87 18.68 -4.57 14.76
C TRP A 87 17.36 -4.28 15.45
N GLN A 88 16.97 -3.02 15.44
CA GLN A 88 15.66 -2.57 15.91
C GLN A 88 14.65 -2.55 14.75
N TYR A 89 13.39 -2.30 15.07
CA TYR A 89 12.41 -2.01 14.04
C TYR A 89 12.83 -0.77 13.25
N ASP A 90 12.95 -0.94 11.93
CA ASP A 90 13.19 0.15 10.99
C ASP A 90 12.57 -0.21 9.62
N PHE A 91 12.55 0.73 8.68
CA PHE A 91 11.99 0.54 7.34
C PHE A 91 12.63 -0.62 6.59
N HIS A 92 13.90 -0.87 6.79
CA HIS A 92 14.69 -1.92 6.17
C HIS A 92 14.84 -3.20 7.01
N HIS A 93 14.18 -3.31 8.19
CA HIS A 93 14.26 -4.48 9.09
C HIS A 93 12.93 -5.24 9.27
N ARG A 94 11.88 -4.88 8.56
CA ARG A 94 10.56 -5.48 8.68
C ARG A 94 10.28 -6.47 7.56
N ARG A 95 9.32 -7.37 7.76
CA ARG A 95 8.94 -8.39 6.79
C ARG A 95 7.43 -8.52 6.66
N GLY A 96 6.97 -9.12 5.57
CA GLY A 96 5.62 -9.61 5.42
C GLY A 96 5.45 -10.96 6.13
N VAL A 97 4.36 -11.09 6.87
CA VAL A 97 3.96 -12.36 7.50
C VAL A 97 2.53 -12.67 7.10
N VAL A 98 2.28 -13.92 6.75
CA VAL A 98 0.95 -14.43 6.40
C VAL A 98 0.43 -15.29 7.53
N ALA A 99 -0.81 -15.02 7.99
CA ALA A 99 -1.54 -15.87 8.92
C ALA A 99 -2.75 -16.49 8.21
N PHE A 100 -2.86 -17.82 8.27
CA PHE A 100 -3.95 -18.57 7.65
C PHE A 100 -4.23 -19.86 8.42
N GLN A 101 -5.47 -20.08 8.85
CA GLN A 101 -5.92 -21.29 9.58
C GLN A 101 -5.04 -21.66 10.79
N GLY A 102 -4.58 -20.64 11.53
CA GLY A 102 -3.71 -20.84 12.70
C GLY A 102 -2.23 -21.06 12.38
N ALA A 103 -1.85 -21.24 11.12
CA ALA A 103 -0.46 -21.26 10.68
C ALA A 103 0.02 -19.82 10.41
N VAL A 104 1.32 -19.59 10.65
CA VAL A 104 1.98 -18.30 10.40
C VAL A 104 3.29 -18.56 9.67
N GLU A 105 3.52 -17.86 8.56
CA GLU A 105 4.72 -18.02 7.76
C GLU A 105 5.25 -16.66 7.27
N ASN A 106 6.56 -16.56 7.01
CA ASN A 106 7.11 -15.39 6.34
C ASN A 106 6.67 -15.37 4.88
N LEU A 107 6.17 -14.24 4.41
CA LEU A 107 5.87 -14.01 3.00
C LEU A 107 7.16 -13.93 2.18
N ASP A 108 8.05 -13.03 2.56
CA ASP A 108 9.35 -12.77 1.95
C ASP A 108 10.48 -13.45 2.71
N ALA A 109 11.52 -13.85 1.99
CA ALA A 109 12.80 -14.25 2.55
C ALA A 109 13.71 -13.03 2.68
N MET A 110 14.62 -13.05 3.67
CA MET A 110 15.67 -12.04 3.83
C MET A 110 17.06 -12.66 3.69
N ASP A 111 17.91 -12.08 2.81
CA ASP A 111 19.29 -12.46 2.58
C ASP A 111 20.16 -11.21 2.44
N ILE A 112 20.94 -10.89 3.48
CA ILE A 112 21.77 -9.69 3.56
C ILE A 112 23.27 -9.95 3.40
N THR A 113 23.63 -11.21 3.16
CA THR A 113 25.03 -11.65 3.02
C THR A 113 25.31 -12.13 1.59
N PRO A 114 26.34 -11.61 0.90
CA PRO A 114 26.68 -12.07 -0.45
C PRO A 114 27.24 -13.50 -0.47
N PRO A 115 26.97 -14.29 -1.55
CA PRO A 115 26.16 -13.94 -2.70
C PRO A 115 24.67 -13.93 -2.37
N TYR A 116 23.98 -12.85 -2.74
CA TYR A 116 22.55 -12.69 -2.43
C TYR A 116 21.69 -13.67 -3.24
N THR A 117 20.68 -14.23 -2.58
CA THR A 117 19.76 -15.20 -3.16
C THR A 117 18.69 -14.51 -4.01
N PRO A 118 18.58 -14.81 -5.33
CA PRO A 118 17.46 -14.32 -6.13
C PRO A 118 16.12 -14.74 -5.55
N GLY A 119 15.15 -13.82 -5.54
CA GLY A 119 13.84 -14.04 -4.93
C GLY A 119 13.76 -13.76 -3.42
N ALA A 120 14.89 -13.58 -2.73
CA ALA A 120 14.95 -13.03 -1.40
C ALA A 120 15.12 -11.51 -1.46
N LEU A 121 14.60 -10.81 -0.44
CA LEU A 121 14.85 -9.39 -0.21
C LEU A 121 16.12 -9.20 0.62
N ARG A 122 16.73 -8.02 0.54
CA ARG A 122 17.90 -7.63 1.34
C ARG A 122 17.56 -6.56 2.36
N GLY A 123 16.28 -6.42 2.67
CA GLY A 123 15.76 -5.36 3.52
C GLY A 123 14.27 -5.51 3.77
N GLY A 124 13.61 -4.41 4.15
CA GLY A 124 12.24 -4.46 4.65
C GLY A 124 11.16 -4.27 3.60
N SER A 125 10.09 -5.07 3.72
CA SER A 125 8.85 -4.95 2.95
C SER A 125 7.73 -4.33 3.78
N HIS A 126 6.76 -3.65 3.14
CA HIS A 126 5.73 -2.93 3.90
C HIS A 126 4.49 -2.55 3.07
N VAL A 127 3.33 -2.48 3.72
CA VAL A 127 2.01 -2.33 3.11
C VAL A 127 1.74 -3.43 2.07
N HIS A 128 1.58 -4.64 2.58
CA HIS A 128 1.33 -5.80 1.75
C HIS A 128 -0.13 -5.84 1.30
N VAL A 129 -0.37 -5.91 -0.02
CA VAL A 129 -1.73 -5.92 -0.58
C VAL A 129 -1.85 -7.03 -1.63
N TYR A 130 -2.80 -7.94 -1.42
CA TYR A 130 -3.10 -8.98 -2.40
C TYR A 130 -3.63 -8.40 -3.72
N SER A 131 -3.25 -9.01 -4.84
CA SER A 131 -3.88 -8.77 -6.14
C SER A 131 -5.37 -9.16 -6.10
N PRO A 132 -6.22 -8.66 -7.01
CA PRO A 132 -7.65 -8.98 -7.01
C PRO A 132 -7.97 -10.48 -7.06
N ASN A 133 -7.12 -11.29 -7.70
CA ASN A 133 -7.25 -12.76 -7.71
C ASN A 133 -6.58 -13.46 -6.52
N GLY A 134 -5.91 -12.73 -5.63
CA GLY A 134 -5.23 -13.25 -4.44
C GLY A 134 -3.90 -13.97 -4.68
N GLN A 135 -3.39 -14.02 -5.93
CA GLN A 135 -2.17 -14.78 -6.25
C GLN A 135 -0.88 -14.04 -5.87
N PHE A 136 -0.85 -12.73 -6.05
CA PHE A 136 0.33 -11.90 -5.84
C PHE A 136 0.12 -10.97 -4.66
N VAL A 137 1.21 -10.51 -4.05
CA VAL A 137 1.16 -9.50 -2.99
C VAL A 137 2.11 -8.36 -3.34
N SER A 138 1.60 -7.14 -3.52
CA SER A 138 2.44 -5.94 -3.69
C SER A 138 2.96 -5.46 -2.34
N PHE A 139 4.09 -4.77 -2.36
CA PHE A 139 4.68 -4.11 -1.20
C PHE A 139 5.59 -2.96 -1.62
N THR A 140 5.83 -2.00 -0.71
CA THR A 140 6.97 -1.10 -0.85
C THR A 140 8.19 -1.68 -0.12
N TYR A 141 9.39 -1.30 -0.57
CA TYR A 141 10.67 -1.87 -0.15
C TYR A 141 11.70 -0.82 0.21
N ASN A 142 12.49 -1.10 1.24
CA ASN A 142 13.71 -0.37 1.62
C ASN A 142 14.86 -1.38 1.80
N ASP A 143 16.07 -1.05 1.31
CA ASP A 143 17.21 -1.96 1.23
C ASP A 143 18.17 -1.79 2.43
N HIS A 144 18.33 -2.83 3.25
CA HIS A 144 19.27 -2.80 4.39
C HIS A 144 20.73 -2.71 3.94
N VAL A 145 21.13 -3.46 2.90
CA VAL A 145 22.54 -3.52 2.46
C VAL A 145 23.04 -2.17 1.95
N LEU A 146 22.18 -1.45 1.21
CA LEU A 146 22.50 -0.11 0.75
C LEU A 146 22.39 0.93 1.87
N HIS A 147 21.43 0.78 2.77
CA HIS A 147 21.26 1.65 3.94
C HIS A 147 22.50 1.65 4.83
N GLU A 148 23.03 0.47 5.18
CA GLU A 148 24.26 0.34 5.98
C GLU A 148 25.49 0.94 5.30
N ARG A 149 25.50 0.95 3.97
CA ARG A 149 26.57 1.57 3.20
C ARG A 149 26.46 3.10 3.18
N ASP A 150 25.28 3.61 2.86
CA ASP A 150 24.92 5.03 2.82
C ASP A 150 23.39 5.13 2.82
N PRO A 151 22.76 5.69 3.87
CA PRO A 151 21.31 5.83 3.94
C PRO A 151 20.66 6.54 2.74
N ALA A 152 21.42 7.39 2.03
CA ALA A 152 20.94 8.07 0.82
C ALA A 152 20.75 7.12 -0.38
N LEU A 153 21.30 5.91 -0.34
CA LEU A 153 21.15 4.88 -1.37
C LEU A 153 19.96 3.94 -1.09
N ASP A 154 19.36 4.00 0.10
CA ASP A 154 18.14 3.24 0.43
C ASP A 154 16.91 3.92 -0.15
N LEU A 155 16.79 3.88 -1.47
CA LEU A 155 15.67 4.45 -2.20
C LEU A 155 14.45 3.53 -2.12
N ARG A 156 13.29 4.10 -1.75
CA ARG A 156 12.05 3.33 -1.71
C ARG A 156 11.64 2.85 -3.10
N ASN A 157 11.33 1.57 -3.19
CA ASN A 157 10.88 0.90 -4.40
C ASN A 157 9.55 0.16 -4.18
N VAL A 158 8.89 -0.22 -5.27
CA VAL A 158 7.73 -1.11 -5.28
C VAL A 158 8.19 -2.51 -5.67
N GLY A 159 7.71 -3.52 -4.96
CA GLY A 159 7.98 -4.92 -5.21
C GLY A 159 6.72 -5.78 -5.20
N VAL A 160 6.87 -7.02 -5.62
CA VAL A 160 5.83 -8.03 -5.64
C VAL A 160 6.37 -9.37 -5.15
N ALA A 161 5.61 -10.01 -4.28
CA ALA A 161 5.77 -11.39 -3.88
C ALA A 161 4.87 -12.28 -4.75
N ALA A 162 5.49 -13.21 -5.48
CA ALA A 162 4.84 -14.17 -6.38
C ALA A 162 4.86 -15.58 -5.78
N PRO A 163 3.84 -16.43 -6.02
CA PRO A 163 3.71 -17.76 -5.40
C PRO A 163 4.66 -18.81 -6.01
N TYR A 164 5.88 -18.42 -6.33
CA TYR A 164 6.92 -19.26 -6.96
C TYR A 164 8.06 -19.61 -6.01
N GLY A 165 7.79 -19.54 -4.70
CA GLY A 165 8.68 -19.99 -3.63
C GLY A 165 8.52 -21.50 -3.32
N PRO A 166 9.08 -21.97 -2.20
CA PRO A 166 9.76 -21.17 -1.19
C PRO A 166 11.15 -20.69 -1.61
N VAL A 167 11.62 -19.62 -0.95
CA VAL A 167 12.98 -19.11 -1.11
C VAL A 167 13.72 -19.29 0.22
N THR A 168 14.91 -19.91 0.16
CA THR A 168 15.72 -20.18 1.34
C THR A 168 17.12 -19.63 1.13
N PRO A 169 17.51 -18.58 1.88
CA PRO A 169 18.87 -18.06 1.90
C PRO A 169 19.87 -19.07 2.43
N GLN A 170 21.17 -18.79 2.24
CA GLN A 170 22.24 -19.67 2.73
C GLN A 170 22.37 -19.63 4.27
N GLY A 171 21.76 -18.69 4.96
CA GLY A 171 21.74 -18.59 6.43
C GLY A 171 23.10 -18.20 7.02
N GLN A 172 23.81 -17.28 6.39
CA GLN A 172 25.12 -16.82 6.85
C GLN A 172 25.04 -15.76 7.96
N HIS A 173 23.88 -15.09 8.10
CA HIS A 173 23.64 -14.10 9.14
C HIS A 173 22.45 -14.48 10.02
N PRO A 174 22.47 -14.24 11.34
CA PRO A 174 21.39 -14.65 12.27
C PRO A 174 20.04 -13.95 12.02
N ARG A 175 20.01 -12.89 11.23
CA ARG A 175 18.81 -12.16 10.84
C ARG A 175 18.23 -12.60 9.50
N GLU A 176 18.89 -13.53 8.80
CA GLU A 176 18.39 -14.14 7.57
C GLU A 176 17.33 -15.20 7.86
N TYR A 177 16.32 -15.27 6.99
CA TYR A 177 15.21 -16.23 7.11
C TYR A 177 14.63 -16.57 5.73
N GLY A 178 14.01 -17.74 5.62
CA GLY A 178 13.28 -18.17 4.44
C GLY A 178 11.88 -17.56 4.36
N GLY A 179 11.34 -17.48 3.14
CA GLY A 179 9.97 -17.02 2.85
C GLY A 179 9.23 -17.95 1.90
N SER A 180 7.91 -17.86 1.91
CA SER A 180 7.04 -18.72 1.08
C SER A 180 6.92 -18.23 -0.37
N HIS A 181 7.27 -17.00 -0.67
CA HIS A 181 7.12 -16.39 -1.99
C HIS A 181 8.45 -15.95 -2.61
N TRP A 182 8.47 -15.91 -3.93
CA TRP A 182 9.53 -15.31 -4.73
C TRP A 182 9.29 -13.81 -4.82
N CYS A 183 10.19 -12.99 -4.28
CA CYS A 183 10.05 -11.54 -4.23
C CYS A 183 10.98 -10.87 -5.24
N VAL A 184 10.46 -9.86 -5.96
CA VAL A 184 11.24 -9.03 -6.88
C VAL A 184 10.79 -7.58 -6.77
N LEU A 185 11.70 -6.63 -7.05
CA LEU A 185 11.32 -5.25 -7.31
C LEU A 185 10.75 -5.13 -8.72
N VAL A 186 9.78 -4.24 -8.91
CA VAL A 186 9.15 -3.98 -10.20
C VAL A 186 9.29 -2.51 -10.63
N SER A 187 9.77 -1.65 -9.74
CA SER A 187 10.17 -0.27 -10.03
C SER A 187 11.69 -0.13 -10.08
N ARG A 188 12.15 0.93 -10.74
CA ARG A 188 13.56 1.35 -10.76
C ARG A 188 13.67 2.76 -10.25
N THR A 189 14.60 2.98 -9.32
CA THR A 189 14.90 4.29 -8.76
C THR A 189 16.38 4.61 -8.95
N THR A 190 16.71 5.90 -8.99
CA THR A 190 18.09 6.40 -9.03
C THR A 190 18.26 7.53 -8.01
N PRO A 191 19.42 7.66 -7.34
CA PRO A 191 19.64 8.73 -6.38
C PRO A 191 19.72 10.12 -7.05
N ALA A 192 19.96 10.18 -8.35
CA ALA A 192 20.08 11.41 -9.10
C ALA A 192 19.26 11.34 -10.40
N PRO A 193 17.92 11.45 -10.33
CA PRO A 193 17.09 11.50 -11.54
C PRO A 193 17.50 12.66 -12.45
N ALA A 194 17.58 12.42 -13.75
CA ALA A 194 17.83 13.47 -14.71
C ALA A 194 16.61 14.40 -14.82
N PRO A 195 16.76 15.73 -14.64
CA PRO A 195 15.66 16.67 -14.77
C PRO A 195 14.96 16.56 -16.13
N GLY A 196 13.62 16.59 -16.14
CA GLY A 196 12.79 16.45 -17.33
C GLY A 196 12.67 15.03 -17.88
N SER A 197 13.31 14.03 -17.25
CA SER A 197 13.20 12.62 -17.63
C SER A 197 12.09 11.88 -16.85
N ASP A 198 11.88 10.58 -17.18
CA ASP A 198 10.99 9.67 -16.45
C ASP A 198 11.71 8.92 -15.32
N GLU A 199 12.96 9.28 -15.02
CA GLU A 199 13.68 8.73 -13.87
C GLU A 199 13.07 9.24 -12.56
N ILE A 200 13.05 8.37 -11.54
CA ILE A 200 12.48 8.65 -10.22
C ILE A 200 13.49 8.30 -9.13
N ASN A 201 13.46 9.02 -8.01
CA ASN A 201 14.25 8.67 -6.84
C ASN A 201 13.44 7.96 -5.75
N ARG A 202 12.12 7.79 -5.94
CA ARG A 202 11.22 7.12 -5.01
C ARG A 202 9.99 6.58 -5.74
N ALA A 203 9.59 5.34 -5.41
CA ALA A 203 8.34 4.72 -5.84
C ALA A 203 7.54 4.31 -4.60
N TYR A 204 6.24 4.66 -4.54
CA TYR A 204 5.43 4.47 -3.34
C TYR A 204 3.92 4.52 -3.63
N GLU A 205 3.11 4.17 -2.63
CA GLU A 205 1.63 4.23 -2.62
C GLU A 205 1.01 3.49 -3.81
N GLU A 206 1.48 2.27 -4.04
CA GLU A 206 1.06 1.43 -5.16
C GLU A 206 -0.38 0.92 -5.00
N GLY A 207 -0.98 0.60 -6.14
CA GLY A 207 -2.29 -0.04 -6.24
C GLY A 207 -2.38 -0.97 -7.44
N TRP A 208 -3.10 -2.06 -7.28
CA TRP A 208 -3.34 -3.03 -8.35
C TRP A 208 -4.24 -2.46 -9.45
N VAL A 209 -3.89 -2.74 -10.71
CA VAL A 209 -4.67 -2.49 -11.92
C VAL A 209 -4.95 -3.83 -12.59
N GLY A 210 -6.03 -4.49 -12.17
CA GLY A 210 -6.24 -5.91 -12.48
C GLY A 210 -5.21 -6.80 -11.76
N ASN A 211 -4.88 -7.94 -12.33
CA ASN A 211 -4.08 -8.97 -11.64
C ASN A 211 -2.58 -8.93 -11.95
N HIS A 212 -2.18 -8.30 -13.06
CA HIS A 212 -0.80 -8.34 -13.56
C HIS A 212 -0.23 -6.95 -13.88
N THR A 213 -0.79 -5.91 -13.30
CA THR A 213 -0.33 -4.54 -13.49
C THR A 213 -0.42 -3.80 -12.16
N LEU A 214 0.58 -2.96 -11.88
CA LEU A 214 0.59 -2.06 -10.73
C LEU A 214 0.72 -0.62 -11.20
N ALA A 215 0.00 0.29 -10.56
CA ALA A 215 0.24 1.71 -10.63
C ALA A 215 0.86 2.19 -9.31
N PHE A 216 1.66 3.23 -9.35
CA PHE A 216 2.31 3.81 -8.16
C PHE A 216 2.69 5.28 -8.39
N ILE A 217 2.98 5.99 -7.31
CA ILE A 217 3.50 7.36 -7.37
C ILE A 217 5.02 7.30 -7.46
N GLY A 218 5.59 8.02 -8.42
CA GLY A 218 7.05 8.18 -8.61
C GLY A 218 7.46 9.64 -8.50
N ASP A 219 8.50 9.93 -7.71
CA ASP A 219 9.05 11.28 -7.58
C ASP A 219 10.01 11.57 -8.73
N THR A 220 9.57 12.35 -9.73
CA THR A 220 10.37 12.86 -10.86
C THR A 220 10.97 14.24 -10.53
N LEU A 221 11.88 14.70 -11.40
CA LEU A 221 12.34 16.10 -11.43
C LEU A 221 11.86 16.79 -12.69
N ALA A 222 11.23 17.95 -12.55
CA ALA A 222 10.95 18.84 -13.68
C ALA A 222 12.26 19.41 -14.26
N GLU A 223 12.22 20.02 -15.45
CA GLU A 223 13.40 20.63 -16.10
C GLU A 223 14.14 21.66 -15.22
N ASN A 224 13.40 22.37 -14.36
CA ASN A 224 13.94 23.34 -13.42
C ASN A 224 14.50 22.72 -12.12
N GLY A 225 14.45 21.38 -12.00
CA GLY A 225 14.90 20.63 -10.83
C GLY A 225 13.88 20.49 -9.70
N ASP A 226 12.68 21.03 -9.84
CA ASP A 226 11.62 20.87 -8.85
C ASP A 226 11.11 19.42 -8.83
N LYS A 227 10.88 18.89 -7.62
CA LYS A 227 10.31 17.57 -7.43
C LYS A 227 8.82 17.56 -7.79
N VAL A 228 8.42 16.65 -8.67
CA VAL A 228 7.04 16.47 -9.11
C VAL A 228 6.64 15.00 -8.97
N PRO A 229 5.76 14.64 -8.01
CA PRO A 229 5.19 13.30 -7.92
C PRO A 229 4.26 13.03 -9.11
N GLU A 230 4.51 11.97 -9.84
CA GLU A 230 3.73 11.58 -11.02
C GLU A 230 3.25 10.15 -10.93
N LEU A 231 2.18 9.82 -11.66
CA LEU A 231 1.65 8.48 -11.73
C LEU A 231 2.47 7.63 -12.70
N PHE A 232 2.86 6.46 -12.24
CA PHE A 232 3.54 5.43 -13.03
C PHE A 232 2.72 4.15 -13.06
N ILE A 233 2.98 3.32 -14.08
CA ILE A 233 2.39 2.00 -14.23
C ILE A 233 3.47 1.01 -14.68
N VAL A 234 3.34 -0.25 -14.28
CA VAL A 234 4.23 -1.34 -14.63
C VAL A 234 3.45 -2.62 -14.85
N ASP A 235 3.72 -3.31 -15.95
CA ASP A 235 3.18 -4.62 -16.24
C ASP A 235 4.10 -5.72 -15.70
N LEU A 236 3.50 -6.76 -15.13
CA LEU A 236 4.19 -7.87 -14.47
C LEU A 236 4.35 -9.06 -15.42
N PRO A 237 5.37 -9.93 -15.20
CA PRO A 237 5.53 -11.16 -15.95
C PRO A 237 4.29 -12.05 -15.85
N GLN A 238 3.97 -12.78 -16.93
CA GLN A 238 2.78 -13.62 -17.01
C GLN A 238 2.99 -15.05 -16.47
N ASP A 239 4.23 -15.49 -16.38
CA ASP A 239 4.60 -16.85 -15.96
C ASP A 239 5.83 -16.85 -15.03
N GLU A 240 6.05 -17.99 -14.37
CA GLU A 240 7.14 -18.18 -13.42
C GLU A 240 8.52 -17.92 -14.05
N ALA A 241 8.72 -18.32 -15.30
CA ALA A 241 10.01 -18.13 -15.99
C ALA A 241 10.34 -16.64 -16.15
N GLY A 242 9.35 -15.83 -16.52
CA GLY A 242 9.49 -14.38 -16.62
C GLY A 242 9.82 -13.72 -15.28
N TRP A 243 9.22 -14.19 -14.17
CA TRP A 243 9.52 -13.68 -12.83
C TRP A 243 10.96 -14.00 -12.38
N LYS A 244 11.53 -15.10 -12.84
CA LYS A 244 12.88 -15.58 -12.48
C LYS A 244 13.97 -15.14 -13.47
N GLN A 245 13.59 -14.54 -14.60
CA GLN A 245 14.54 -14.11 -15.63
C GLN A 245 15.17 -12.77 -15.26
N PRO A 246 16.50 -12.70 -15.02
CA PRO A 246 17.17 -11.42 -14.79
C PRO A 246 17.19 -10.58 -16.07
N GLY A 247 17.07 -9.26 -15.89
CA GLY A 247 17.28 -8.27 -16.97
C GLY A 247 18.74 -7.92 -17.15
N GLY A 248 19.03 -6.64 -17.40
CA GLY A 248 20.41 -6.13 -17.55
C GLY A 248 21.21 -6.05 -16.24
N ALA A 249 20.60 -6.35 -15.08
CA ALA A 249 21.22 -6.36 -13.76
C ALA A 249 20.66 -7.50 -12.89
N PRO A 250 21.36 -7.93 -11.83
CA PRO A 250 20.93 -9.03 -10.97
C PRO A 250 19.62 -8.74 -10.25
N LEU A 251 18.70 -9.73 -10.20
CA LEU A 251 17.44 -9.64 -9.45
C LEU A 251 17.66 -9.35 -7.96
N ALA A 252 18.70 -9.94 -7.37
CA ALA A 252 19.05 -9.75 -5.97
C ALA A 252 19.96 -8.52 -5.74
N GLY A 253 20.29 -7.75 -6.79
CA GLY A 253 21.25 -6.65 -6.70
C GLY A 253 22.68 -7.09 -6.39
N THR A 254 23.51 -6.14 -5.99
CA THR A 254 24.90 -6.36 -5.54
C THR A 254 25.15 -5.59 -4.25
N ALA A 255 26.32 -5.69 -3.66
CA ALA A 255 26.70 -4.87 -2.49
C ALA A 255 26.64 -3.35 -2.72
N THR A 256 26.53 -2.91 -3.98
CA THR A 256 26.55 -1.50 -4.37
C THR A 256 25.37 -1.07 -5.23
N THR A 257 24.51 -1.99 -5.64
CA THR A 257 23.36 -1.71 -6.51
C THR A 257 22.08 -2.30 -5.95
N MET A 258 20.97 -1.56 -6.11
CA MET A 258 19.63 -2.00 -5.78
C MET A 258 19.26 -3.30 -6.53
N PRO A 259 18.46 -4.21 -5.96
CA PRO A 259 17.82 -5.29 -6.70
C PRO A 259 17.12 -4.76 -7.96
N ALA A 260 17.24 -5.48 -9.08
CA ALA A 260 16.70 -5.06 -10.35
C ALA A 260 15.39 -5.80 -10.68
N PRO A 261 14.44 -5.16 -11.41
CA PRO A 261 13.27 -5.85 -11.93
C PRO A 261 13.63 -6.98 -12.91
N PRO A 262 12.74 -7.99 -13.04
CA PRO A 262 12.87 -9.03 -14.07
C PRO A 262 12.98 -8.48 -15.48
N ALA A 263 13.50 -9.30 -16.41
CA ALA A 263 13.58 -8.95 -17.81
C ALA A 263 12.22 -8.57 -18.40
N GLY A 264 12.16 -7.49 -19.17
CA GLY A 264 10.92 -7.00 -19.78
C GLY A 264 10.01 -6.20 -18.84
N VAL A 265 10.28 -6.16 -17.53
CA VAL A 265 9.54 -5.31 -16.58
C VAL A 265 10.09 -3.89 -16.65
N SER A 266 9.25 -2.95 -17.10
CA SER A 266 9.61 -1.54 -17.26
C SER A 266 8.45 -0.64 -16.84
N GLN A 267 8.73 0.29 -15.95
CA GLN A 267 7.77 1.32 -15.55
C GLN A 267 7.56 2.36 -16.65
N ARG A 268 6.34 2.86 -16.77
CA ARG A 268 5.94 3.89 -17.72
C ARG A 268 5.19 4.99 -16.98
N ARG A 269 5.59 6.24 -17.21
CA ARG A 269 4.90 7.42 -16.65
C ARG A 269 3.57 7.63 -17.35
N LEU A 270 2.50 7.91 -16.58
CA LEU A 270 1.15 8.14 -17.06
C LEU A 270 0.73 9.61 -17.04
N THR A 271 1.24 10.39 -16.07
CA THR A 271 0.89 11.81 -15.92
C THR A 271 2.11 12.70 -16.15
N PHE A 272 1.89 13.87 -16.75
CA PHE A 272 2.92 14.86 -17.12
C PHE A 272 2.44 16.25 -16.68
N THR A 273 2.47 16.51 -15.36
CA THR A 273 1.78 17.67 -14.76
C THR A 273 2.68 18.87 -14.51
N HIS A 274 3.97 18.83 -14.86
CA HIS A 274 4.95 19.87 -14.58
C HIS A 274 4.57 21.28 -15.10
N HIS A 275 3.72 21.36 -16.13
CA HIS A 275 3.23 22.61 -16.72
C HIS A 275 2.03 23.21 -15.98
N ARG A 276 1.43 22.48 -15.02
CA ARG A 276 0.26 22.95 -14.26
C ARG A 276 0.69 23.97 -13.21
N ARG A 277 -0.25 24.83 -12.81
CA ARG A 277 -0.06 25.79 -11.70
C ARG A 277 0.28 25.09 -10.37
N TYR A 278 -0.31 23.91 -10.15
CA TYR A 278 -0.06 23.05 -9.01
C TYR A 278 0.32 21.66 -9.53
N PRO A 279 1.61 21.43 -9.85
CA PRO A 279 2.05 20.19 -10.44
C PRO A 279 2.07 19.03 -9.45
N GLY A 280 1.94 17.82 -9.98
CA GLY A 280 2.09 16.55 -9.27
C GLY A 280 0.85 16.09 -8.50
N LEU A 281 0.88 14.80 -8.17
CA LEU A 281 -0.05 14.18 -7.26
C LEU A 281 0.21 14.69 -5.84
N VAL A 282 -0.84 14.82 -5.01
CA VAL A 282 -0.67 15.31 -3.64
C VAL A 282 -0.24 14.20 -2.69
N ASN A 283 0.54 14.59 -1.66
CA ASN A 283 0.91 13.72 -0.54
C ASN A 283 0.07 13.99 0.73
N VAL A 284 -0.77 15.03 0.69
CA VAL A 284 -1.69 15.37 1.79
C VAL A 284 -3.05 15.73 1.18
N PRO A 285 -4.11 14.98 1.53
CA PRO A 285 -4.09 13.77 2.35
C PRO A 285 -3.28 12.65 1.69
N ARG A 286 -2.65 11.80 2.52
CA ARG A 286 -1.94 10.61 2.03
C ARG A 286 -2.96 9.67 1.39
N HIS A 287 -2.66 9.21 0.18
CA HIS A 287 -3.52 8.28 -0.54
C HIS A 287 -2.71 7.29 -1.36
N TRP A 288 -3.30 6.16 -1.66
CA TRP A 288 -2.80 5.18 -2.61
C TRP A 288 -3.56 5.33 -3.92
N VAL A 289 -2.87 5.20 -5.02
CA VAL A 289 -3.54 5.15 -6.33
C VAL A 289 -4.40 3.89 -6.42
N ARG A 290 -5.60 4.00 -7.02
CA ARG A 290 -6.59 2.92 -7.02
C ARG A 290 -7.23 2.77 -8.39
N ALA A 291 -7.11 1.60 -9.01
CA ALA A 291 -7.89 1.28 -10.17
C ALA A 291 -9.30 0.78 -9.79
N ASN A 292 -10.26 1.01 -10.68
CA ASN A 292 -11.56 0.39 -10.56
C ASN A 292 -11.47 -1.13 -10.78
N PRO A 293 -12.46 -1.93 -10.32
CA PRO A 293 -12.43 -3.39 -10.47
C PRO A 293 -12.29 -3.88 -11.92
N GLN A 294 -12.76 -3.09 -12.88
CA GLN A 294 -12.67 -3.38 -14.32
C GLN A 294 -11.28 -3.04 -14.91
N ALA A 295 -10.37 -2.47 -14.14
CA ALA A 295 -9.03 -2.02 -14.56
C ALA A 295 -9.05 -1.07 -15.76
N THR A 296 -10.09 -0.23 -15.88
CA THR A 296 -10.27 0.73 -16.98
C THR A 296 -9.97 2.18 -16.60
N ALA A 297 -9.91 2.48 -15.30
CA ALA A 297 -9.62 3.80 -14.77
C ALA A 297 -8.80 3.70 -13.48
N ILE A 298 -7.80 4.57 -13.35
CA ILE A 298 -7.00 4.75 -12.13
C ILE A 298 -7.38 6.09 -11.51
N ALA A 299 -7.74 6.07 -10.23
CA ALA A 299 -8.06 7.25 -9.44
C ALA A 299 -6.85 7.69 -8.61
N PHE A 300 -6.69 9.00 -8.45
CA PHE A 300 -5.66 9.65 -7.64
C PHE A 300 -6.08 11.06 -7.23
N LEU A 301 -5.34 11.66 -6.28
CA LEU A 301 -5.59 13.02 -5.83
C LEU A 301 -4.55 13.99 -6.41
N MET A 302 -5.06 15.10 -6.96
CA MET A 302 -4.27 16.21 -7.48
C MET A 302 -5.00 17.52 -7.25
N ARG A 303 -4.28 18.63 -7.15
CA ARG A 303 -4.90 19.96 -7.05
C ARG A 303 -5.47 20.40 -8.39
N ASP A 304 -6.63 21.06 -8.32
CA ASP A 304 -7.19 21.81 -9.46
C ASP A 304 -6.48 23.19 -9.63
N ASP A 305 -6.94 23.98 -10.58
CA ASP A 305 -6.35 25.31 -10.86
C ASP A 305 -6.63 26.36 -9.76
N ALA A 306 -7.55 26.08 -8.83
CA ALA A 306 -7.78 26.86 -7.62
C ALA A 306 -6.88 26.40 -6.44
N GLY A 307 -6.15 25.31 -6.59
CA GLY A 307 -5.30 24.73 -5.55
C GLY A 307 -6.02 23.77 -4.61
N VAL A 308 -7.27 23.43 -4.91
CA VAL A 308 -8.11 22.52 -4.11
C VAL A 308 -7.84 21.08 -4.50
N VAL A 309 -7.68 20.19 -3.52
CA VAL A 309 -7.46 18.76 -3.76
C VAL A 309 -8.74 18.10 -4.26
N GLN A 310 -8.66 17.48 -5.43
CA GLN A 310 -9.78 16.82 -6.08
C GLN A 310 -9.42 15.38 -6.46
N LEU A 311 -10.45 14.55 -6.70
CA LEU A 311 -10.29 13.25 -7.35
C LEU A 311 -10.14 13.44 -8.86
N TRP A 312 -9.17 12.70 -9.41
CA TRP A 312 -8.89 12.65 -10.84
C TRP A 312 -8.86 11.20 -11.31
N LEU A 313 -9.19 10.98 -12.57
CA LEU A 313 -9.17 9.68 -13.23
C LEU A 313 -8.28 9.73 -14.47
N ILE A 314 -7.57 8.62 -14.73
CA ILE A 314 -6.82 8.40 -15.97
C ILE A 314 -6.98 6.96 -16.45
N SER A 315 -6.90 6.73 -17.76
CA SER A 315 -6.82 5.37 -18.30
C SER A 315 -5.46 4.72 -17.98
N PRO A 316 -5.41 3.40 -17.73
CA PRO A 316 -4.13 2.68 -17.64
C PRO A 316 -3.28 2.76 -18.92
N GLN A 317 -3.89 3.07 -20.05
CA GLN A 317 -3.18 3.31 -21.33
C GLN A 317 -2.55 4.71 -21.40
N GLY A 318 -2.90 5.61 -20.45
CA GLY A 318 -2.48 7.01 -20.45
C GLY A 318 -3.53 7.95 -21.06
N GLY A 319 -3.11 9.11 -21.49
CA GLY A 319 -3.96 10.21 -21.97
C GLY A 319 -4.05 11.33 -20.94
N GLU A 320 -4.94 12.30 -21.16
CA GLU A 320 -5.12 13.42 -20.26
C GLU A 320 -5.93 13.02 -19.00
N PRO A 321 -5.47 13.36 -17.80
CA PRO A 321 -6.22 13.15 -16.57
C PRO A 321 -7.55 13.94 -16.59
N ARG A 322 -8.63 13.28 -16.25
CA ARG A 322 -9.97 13.91 -16.10
C ARG A 322 -10.23 14.23 -14.64
N GLN A 323 -10.46 15.50 -14.34
CA GLN A 323 -10.96 15.89 -13.01
C GLN A 323 -12.36 15.31 -12.80
N LEU A 324 -12.57 14.63 -11.67
CA LEU A 324 -13.84 13.99 -11.35
C LEU A 324 -14.68 14.84 -10.41
N THR A 325 -14.06 15.39 -9.35
CA THR A 325 -14.75 16.22 -8.35
C THR A 325 -14.41 17.70 -8.51
N HIS A 326 -15.36 18.59 -8.13
CA HIS A 326 -15.22 20.05 -8.20
C HIS A 326 -15.72 20.71 -6.91
N HIS A 327 -15.50 20.07 -5.76
CA HIS A 327 -16.02 20.55 -4.48
C HIS A 327 -15.09 21.61 -3.86
N ALA A 328 -15.67 22.67 -3.32
CA ALA A 328 -14.89 23.82 -2.78
C ALA A 328 -14.02 23.43 -1.58
N SER A 329 -14.47 22.50 -0.72
CA SER A 329 -13.71 22.04 0.44
C SER A 329 -12.60 21.05 0.09
N GLY A 330 -12.63 20.45 -1.10
CA GLY A 330 -11.68 19.41 -1.52
C GLY A 330 -11.80 18.10 -0.77
N ILE A 331 -11.08 17.08 -1.26
CA ILE A 331 -11.04 15.74 -0.67
C ILE A 331 -10.11 15.74 0.55
N GLN A 332 -10.56 15.19 1.67
CA GLN A 332 -9.90 15.31 2.98
C GLN A 332 -9.27 13.99 3.47
N SER A 333 -9.41 12.89 2.69
CA SER A 333 -8.92 11.57 3.07
C SER A 333 -8.38 10.77 1.89
N ALA A 334 -7.77 9.62 2.19
CA ALA A 334 -7.67 8.51 1.26
C ALA A 334 -9.06 8.12 0.75
N PHE A 335 -9.12 7.44 -0.37
CA PHE A 335 -10.36 7.01 -1.02
C PHE A 335 -10.26 5.57 -1.48
N ASN A 336 -11.39 4.93 -1.70
CA ASN A 336 -11.47 3.60 -2.33
C ASN A 336 -12.64 3.52 -3.30
N TRP A 337 -12.52 2.61 -4.27
CA TRP A 337 -13.61 2.26 -5.16
C TRP A 337 -14.62 1.36 -4.45
N HIS A 338 -15.89 1.61 -4.72
CA HIS A 338 -16.95 0.65 -4.47
C HIS A 338 -16.74 -0.59 -5.36
N PRO A 339 -17.07 -1.83 -4.90
CA PRO A 339 -16.88 -3.04 -5.70
C PRO A 339 -17.57 -3.07 -7.06
N SER A 340 -18.64 -2.28 -7.27
CA SER A 340 -19.26 -2.12 -8.61
C SER A 340 -18.35 -1.38 -9.60
N GLY A 341 -17.40 -0.57 -9.13
CA GLY A 341 -16.61 0.34 -9.96
C GLY A 341 -17.34 1.61 -10.39
N GLU A 342 -18.53 1.87 -9.85
CA GLU A 342 -19.34 3.05 -10.21
C GLU A 342 -19.16 4.21 -9.21
N TRP A 343 -18.64 3.94 -8.01
CA TRP A 343 -18.55 4.93 -6.94
C TRP A 343 -17.18 4.92 -6.28
N LEU A 344 -16.76 6.09 -5.78
CA LEU A 344 -15.60 6.27 -4.90
C LEU A 344 -16.05 6.84 -3.57
N GLY A 345 -15.57 6.26 -2.46
CA GLY A 345 -15.85 6.71 -1.09
C GLY A 345 -14.68 7.46 -0.49
N PHE A 346 -14.93 8.56 0.22
CA PHE A 346 -13.94 9.41 0.88
C PHE A 346 -14.57 10.26 1.99
N ALA A 347 -13.75 10.96 2.79
CA ALA A 347 -14.22 11.95 3.74
C ALA A 347 -14.27 13.35 3.09
N LEU A 348 -15.35 14.07 3.36
CA LEU A 348 -15.62 15.41 2.90
C LEU A 348 -16.48 16.17 3.92
N GLU A 349 -16.03 17.34 4.38
CA GLU A 349 -16.75 18.19 5.35
C GLU A 349 -17.17 17.45 6.62
N ASP A 350 -16.22 16.70 7.22
CA ASP A 350 -16.43 15.87 8.42
C ASP A 350 -17.55 14.82 8.27
N ARG A 351 -17.81 14.38 7.05
CA ARG A 351 -18.80 13.37 6.67
C ARG A 351 -18.17 12.32 5.77
N ILE A 352 -18.79 11.17 5.70
CA ILE A 352 -18.49 10.17 4.66
C ILE A 352 -19.35 10.45 3.44
N ALA A 353 -18.70 10.49 2.29
CA ALA A 353 -19.33 10.78 1.00
C ALA A 353 -18.93 9.74 -0.05
N CYS A 354 -19.78 9.60 -1.06
CA CYS A 354 -19.49 8.88 -2.30
C CYS A 354 -19.64 9.79 -3.50
N CYS A 355 -18.73 9.61 -4.47
CA CYS A 355 -18.80 10.28 -5.77
C CYS A 355 -19.07 9.25 -6.87
N HIS A 356 -20.01 9.55 -7.79
CA HIS A 356 -20.25 8.72 -8.95
C HIS A 356 -19.15 8.91 -10.01
N ALA A 357 -18.47 7.83 -10.39
CA ALA A 357 -17.27 7.87 -11.24
C ALA A 357 -17.51 8.41 -12.66
N GLY A 358 -18.73 8.30 -13.17
CA GLY A 358 -19.12 8.82 -14.49
C GLY A 358 -19.42 10.33 -14.46
N THR A 359 -20.26 10.78 -13.52
CA THR A 359 -20.81 12.16 -13.49
C THR A 359 -20.05 13.10 -12.55
N GLY A 360 -19.38 12.59 -11.52
CA GLY A 360 -18.77 13.40 -10.46
C GLY A 360 -19.75 13.84 -9.36
N ASP A 361 -21.03 13.40 -9.44
CA ASP A 361 -22.03 13.73 -8.43
C ASP A 361 -21.68 13.17 -7.07
N ILE A 362 -21.70 14.02 -6.05
CA ILE A 362 -21.36 13.66 -4.66
C ILE A 362 -22.64 13.46 -3.86
N THR A 363 -22.70 12.36 -3.12
CA THR A 363 -23.75 12.04 -2.14
C THR A 363 -23.13 11.80 -0.79
N PHE A 364 -23.63 12.46 0.26
CA PHE A 364 -23.22 12.20 1.63
C PHE A 364 -23.94 10.96 2.16
N LEU A 365 -23.19 10.06 2.78
CA LEU A 365 -23.69 8.82 3.39
C LEU A 365 -23.99 8.99 4.89
N THR A 366 -23.41 10.01 5.52
CA THR A 366 -23.60 10.33 6.93
C THR A 366 -23.94 11.79 7.11
N ASP A 367 -24.51 12.14 8.27
CA ASP A 367 -24.53 13.50 8.78
C ASP A 367 -23.11 13.92 9.20
N THR A 368 -22.93 15.19 9.55
CA THR A 368 -21.67 15.71 10.09
C THR A 368 -21.36 15.03 11.42
N HIS A 369 -20.17 14.46 11.54
CA HIS A 369 -19.69 13.80 12.75
C HIS A 369 -19.21 14.81 13.79
N ALA A 370 -19.30 14.44 15.06
CA ALA A 370 -18.75 15.24 16.17
C ALA A 370 -17.20 15.27 16.12
N HIS A 371 -16.61 14.23 15.56
CA HIS A 371 -15.17 14.10 15.31
C HIS A 371 -14.96 13.82 13.82
N ALA A 372 -14.00 14.52 13.21
CA ALA A 372 -13.72 14.33 11.79
C ALA A 372 -13.27 12.88 11.50
N PRO A 373 -13.76 12.26 10.41
CA PRO A 373 -13.22 11.00 9.94
C PRO A 373 -11.71 11.08 9.71
N SER A 374 -10.96 10.06 10.15
CA SER A 374 -9.52 9.98 9.92
C SER A 374 -9.22 9.97 8.41
N ALA A 375 -8.17 10.68 8.01
CA ALA A 375 -7.75 10.73 6.61
C ALA A 375 -7.17 9.40 6.09
N ASP A 376 -6.85 8.44 6.95
CA ASP A 376 -6.01 7.28 6.61
C ASP A 376 -6.74 6.18 5.82
N ALA A 377 -8.00 5.90 6.14
CA ALA A 377 -8.71 4.76 5.55
C ALA A 377 -10.23 5.02 5.50
N ILE A 378 -10.78 4.91 4.30
CA ILE A 378 -12.22 4.87 4.01
C ILE A 378 -12.42 3.65 3.11
N VAL A 379 -13.02 2.57 3.62
CA VAL A 379 -12.99 1.23 2.97
C VAL A 379 -14.36 0.60 2.84
N PHE A 380 -14.75 0.23 1.63
CA PHE A 380 -15.97 -0.51 1.37
C PHE A 380 -15.85 -1.98 1.78
N SER A 381 -16.97 -2.57 2.20
CA SER A 381 -17.11 -4.02 2.32
C SER A 381 -17.06 -4.69 0.94
N PRO A 382 -16.61 -5.96 0.85
CA PRO A 382 -16.57 -6.70 -0.42
C PRO A 382 -17.92 -6.80 -1.15
N ASP A 383 -19.03 -6.83 -0.42
CA ASP A 383 -20.39 -6.83 -1.00
C ASP A 383 -20.91 -5.42 -1.37
N GLY A 384 -20.14 -4.38 -1.07
CA GLY A 384 -20.46 -2.98 -1.35
C GLY A 384 -21.53 -2.35 -0.45
N LYS A 385 -22.16 -3.10 0.43
CA LYS A 385 -23.28 -2.59 1.23
C LYS A 385 -22.87 -1.70 2.37
N GLN A 386 -21.62 -1.79 2.83
CA GLN A 386 -21.10 -1.05 3.98
C GLN A 386 -19.82 -0.32 3.61
N ILE A 387 -19.55 0.76 4.35
CA ILE A 387 -18.29 1.50 4.30
C ILE A 387 -17.81 1.75 5.73
N ALA A 388 -16.51 1.56 5.95
CA ALA A 388 -15.87 1.72 7.27
C ALA A 388 -14.83 2.83 7.25
N TRP A 389 -14.66 3.48 8.41
CA TRP A 389 -13.65 4.52 8.66
C TRP A 389 -13.25 4.53 10.12
N MET A 390 -12.33 5.43 10.47
CA MET A 390 -11.89 5.67 11.83
C MET A 390 -12.23 7.09 12.27
N GLU A 391 -12.54 7.26 13.57
CA GLU A 391 -12.62 8.56 14.25
C GLU A 391 -11.89 8.48 15.59
N GLU A 392 -11.38 9.62 16.05
CA GLU A 392 -10.80 9.70 17.38
C GLU A 392 -11.89 10.03 18.41
N VAL A 393 -12.11 9.10 19.34
CA VAL A 393 -13.07 9.23 20.46
C VAL A 393 -12.32 9.03 21.77
N ASP A 394 -12.39 9.99 22.65
CA ASP A 394 -11.70 9.99 23.97
C ASP A 394 -10.17 9.71 23.86
N GLY A 395 -9.53 10.22 22.82
CA GLY A 395 -8.10 10.05 22.58
C GLY A 395 -7.70 8.71 21.95
N TYR A 396 -8.68 7.89 21.53
CA TYR A 396 -8.43 6.61 20.88
C TYR A 396 -9.13 6.55 19.52
N ARG A 397 -8.47 5.97 18.53
CA ARG A 397 -9.10 5.65 17.25
C ARG A 397 -10.09 4.52 17.43
N GLN A 398 -11.31 4.76 17.00
CA GLN A 398 -12.42 3.80 17.01
C GLN A 398 -12.91 3.57 15.59
N LEU A 399 -13.44 2.37 15.32
CA LEU A 399 -13.97 1.99 14.03
C LEU A 399 -15.46 2.30 13.93
N TRP A 400 -15.84 2.79 12.79
CA TRP A 400 -17.21 3.15 12.43
C TRP A 400 -17.60 2.48 11.12
N VAL A 401 -18.88 2.17 10.98
CA VAL A 401 -19.47 1.54 9.80
C VAL A 401 -20.83 2.17 9.52
N THR A 402 -21.13 2.42 8.25
CA THR A 402 -22.49 2.78 7.80
C THR A 402 -22.88 2.01 6.54
N GLN A 403 -24.19 1.99 6.26
CA GLN A 403 -24.74 1.43 5.02
C GLN A 403 -24.47 2.38 3.86
N THR A 404 -24.13 1.86 2.70
CA THR A 404 -23.92 2.68 1.50
C THR A 404 -25.22 3.00 0.76
N GLY A 405 -26.25 2.15 0.92
CA GLY A 405 -27.49 2.24 0.18
C GLY A 405 -27.33 1.93 -1.32
N ARG A 406 -26.26 1.22 -1.70
CA ARG A 406 -25.86 0.97 -3.08
C ARG A 406 -25.76 -0.51 -3.40
#